data_31a327f54e6e9f7fa783b6cb4c3a7d77
#
_entry.id   31a327f54e6e9f7fa783b6cb4c3a7d77
#
_cell.length_a   1.000
_cell.length_b   1.000
_cell.length_c   1.000
_cell.angle_alpha   90.00
_cell.angle_beta   90.00
_cell.angle_gamma   90.00
#
_symmetry.space_group_name_H-M   'P 1'
#
loop_
_entity.id
_entity.type
_entity.pdbx_description
1 polymer ?
#
loop_
_entity_poly.entity_id
_entity_poly.type
_entity_poly.pdbx_seq_one_letter_code
_entity_poly.pdbx_strand_id
1 'polypeptide(L)'
;MTELTATKEWKEYEKYMREAIRQAKKAYVLTEVPIGCVIVYEGKIIARGYNRRNTDKNTISHAEMNAIRKASKKLGDWRLEGCTMYVTLEPCQMCAGAIVQARVSRVVIGSMNPKAGCAGSVLNLLEMDQFNHQVEVVRGVLEEE
;
A
#
# COMPACT_ATOMS: atom_id res chain seq x y z
N MET A 1 -18.31 9.00 15.34
CA MET A 1 -18.66 8.48 14.00
C MET A 1 -19.91 7.62 14.08
N THR A 2 -20.84 7.83 13.17
CA THR A 2 -22.05 7.01 13.10
C THR A 2 -21.75 5.70 12.38
N GLU A 3 -22.56 4.68 12.61
CA GLU A 3 -22.44 3.40 11.92
C GLU A 3 -22.52 3.57 10.39
N LEU A 4 -23.39 4.46 9.92
CA LEU A 4 -23.54 4.73 8.48
C LEU A 4 -22.26 5.33 7.88
N THR A 5 -21.62 6.25 8.60
CA THR A 5 -20.35 6.85 8.14
C THR A 5 -19.23 5.81 8.07
N ALA A 6 -19.13 4.96 9.09
CA ALA A 6 -18.13 3.87 9.11
C ALA A 6 -18.36 2.92 7.93
N THR A 7 -19.61 2.61 7.58
CA THR A 7 -19.96 1.75 6.45
C THR A 7 -19.54 2.38 5.12
N LYS A 8 -19.75 3.70 4.96
CA LYS A 8 -19.32 4.42 3.75
C LYS A 8 -17.80 4.40 3.60
N GLU A 9 -17.08 4.67 4.68
CA GLU A 9 -15.61 4.64 4.66
C GLU A 9 -15.10 3.25 4.30
N TRP A 10 -15.69 2.21 4.87
CA TRP A 10 -15.29 0.82 4.59
C TRP A 10 -15.56 0.44 3.14
N LYS A 11 -16.69 0.88 2.58
CA LYS A 11 -17.00 0.65 1.16
C LYS A 11 -15.98 1.30 0.25
N GLU A 12 -15.52 2.50 0.60
CA GLU A 12 -14.48 3.19 -0.16
C GLU A 12 -13.16 2.41 -0.09
N TYR A 13 -12.79 1.93 1.10
CA TYR A 13 -11.61 1.08 1.25
C TYR A 13 -11.70 -0.16 0.37
N GLU A 14 -12.86 -0.81 0.35
CA GLU A 14 -13.06 -1.99 -0.49
C GLU A 14 -12.97 -1.68 -1.98
N LYS A 15 -13.52 -0.54 -2.40
CA LYS A 15 -13.46 -0.09 -3.79
C LYS A 15 -12.02 0.00 -4.30
N TYR A 16 -11.18 0.69 -3.57
CA TYR A 16 -9.78 0.86 -3.97
C TYR A 16 -8.95 -0.40 -3.75
N MET A 17 -9.28 -1.19 -2.74
CA MET A 17 -8.62 -2.48 -2.53
C MET A 17 -8.90 -3.44 -3.70
N ARG A 18 -10.09 -3.40 -4.29
CA ARG A 18 -10.37 -4.21 -5.48
C ARG A 18 -9.47 -3.84 -6.65
N GLU A 19 -9.16 -2.56 -6.80
CA GLU A 19 -8.19 -2.13 -7.83
C GLU A 19 -6.78 -2.62 -7.51
N ALA A 20 -6.38 -2.60 -6.24
CA ALA A 20 -5.09 -3.16 -5.82
C ALA A 20 -5.04 -4.67 -6.11
N ILE A 21 -6.13 -5.39 -5.87
CA ILE A 21 -6.22 -6.82 -6.18
C ILE A 21 -6.10 -7.05 -7.70
N ARG A 22 -6.68 -6.16 -8.50
CA ARG A 22 -6.54 -6.23 -9.96
C ARG A 22 -5.08 -6.07 -10.38
N GLN A 23 -4.34 -5.19 -9.71
CA GLN A 23 -2.90 -5.06 -9.96
C GLN A 23 -2.15 -6.33 -9.54
N ALA A 24 -2.55 -6.96 -8.43
CA ALA A 24 -1.96 -8.23 -8.00
C ALA A 24 -2.14 -9.32 -9.07
N LYS A 25 -3.28 -9.34 -9.75
CA LYS A 25 -3.53 -10.30 -10.84
C LYS A 25 -2.59 -10.09 -12.02
N LYS A 26 -2.16 -8.86 -12.27
CA LYS A 26 -1.16 -8.57 -13.31
C LYS A 26 0.19 -9.19 -12.95
N ALA A 27 0.57 -9.13 -11.68
CA ALA A 27 1.78 -9.79 -11.20
C ALA A 27 1.67 -11.31 -11.36
N TYR A 28 0.52 -11.87 -11.01
CA TYR A 28 0.27 -13.31 -11.13
C TYR A 28 0.47 -13.80 -12.58
N VAL A 29 -0.02 -13.05 -13.55
CA VAL A 29 0.14 -13.39 -14.99
C VAL A 29 1.62 -13.46 -15.37
N LEU A 30 2.48 -12.66 -14.74
CA LEU A 30 3.91 -12.67 -14.98
C LEU A 30 4.66 -13.71 -14.13
N THR A 31 3.94 -14.58 -13.43
CA THR A 31 4.50 -15.57 -12.48
C THR A 31 5.26 -14.93 -11.32
N GLU A 32 4.91 -13.70 -10.98
CA GLU A 32 5.40 -13.04 -9.77
C GLU A 32 4.48 -13.35 -8.59
N VAL A 33 4.97 -13.12 -7.37
CA VAL A 33 4.11 -13.16 -6.19
C VAL A 33 3.02 -12.11 -6.37
N PRO A 34 1.72 -12.48 -6.24
CA PRO A 34 0.62 -11.57 -6.60
C PRO A 34 0.36 -10.50 -5.54
N ILE A 35 1.10 -9.42 -5.62
CA ILE A 35 0.94 -8.25 -4.75
C ILE A 35 0.66 -7.04 -5.62
N GLY A 36 -0.38 -6.30 -5.27
CA GLY A 36 -0.80 -5.09 -5.97
C GLY A 36 -0.95 -3.91 -5.03
N CYS A 37 -0.81 -2.72 -5.58
CA CYS A 37 -0.84 -1.48 -4.81
C CYS A 37 -1.42 -0.36 -5.65
N VAL A 38 -2.26 0.48 -5.03
CA VAL A 38 -2.69 1.74 -5.64
C VAL A 38 -2.52 2.87 -4.63
N ILE A 39 -2.26 4.08 -5.13
CA ILE A 39 -2.16 5.29 -4.30
C ILE A 39 -3.25 6.25 -4.76
N VAL A 40 -4.01 6.76 -3.79
CA VAL A 40 -5.16 7.65 -4.01
C VAL A 40 -4.85 9.00 -3.40
N TYR A 41 -5.13 10.06 -4.14
CA TYR A 41 -4.97 11.45 -3.70
C TYR A 41 -6.20 12.24 -4.15
N GLU A 42 -6.83 12.93 -3.19
CA GLU A 42 -8.04 13.73 -3.46
C GLU A 42 -9.13 12.94 -4.23
N GLY A 43 -9.36 11.70 -3.79
CA GLY A 43 -10.41 10.85 -4.36
C GLY A 43 -10.09 10.24 -5.71
N LYS A 44 -8.85 10.35 -6.18
CA LYS A 44 -8.43 9.81 -7.48
C LYS A 44 -7.23 8.89 -7.33
N ILE A 45 -7.22 7.80 -8.08
CA ILE A 45 -6.05 6.93 -8.16
C ILE A 45 -4.99 7.65 -9.00
N ILE A 46 -3.85 7.95 -8.39
CA ILE A 46 -2.75 8.64 -9.07
C ILE A 46 -1.62 7.70 -9.46
N ALA A 47 -1.58 6.50 -8.89
CA ALA A 47 -0.53 5.53 -9.20
C ALA A 47 -1.02 4.12 -8.94
N ARG A 48 -0.55 3.19 -9.78
CA ARG A 48 -0.78 1.75 -9.65
C ARG A 48 0.55 1.04 -9.74
N GLY A 49 0.74 -0.01 -8.95
CA GLY A 49 1.94 -0.82 -9.00
C GLY A 49 1.63 -2.27 -8.68
N TYR A 50 2.46 -3.16 -9.18
CA TYR A 50 2.38 -4.58 -8.85
C TYR A 50 3.80 -5.13 -8.79
N ASN A 51 3.95 -6.29 -8.12
CA ASN A 51 5.26 -6.89 -7.93
C ASN A 51 5.85 -7.31 -9.26
N ARG A 52 7.10 -6.90 -9.52
CA ARG A 52 7.86 -7.22 -10.72
C ARG A 52 9.32 -7.58 -10.40
N ARG A 53 9.56 -8.05 -9.18
CA ARG A 53 10.93 -8.30 -8.72
C ARG A 53 11.73 -9.19 -9.67
N ASN A 54 11.16 -10.30 -10.10
CA ASN A 54 11.83 -11.23 -11.01
C ASN A 54 11.82 -10.71 -12.45
N THR A 55 10.72 -10.11 -12.89
CA THR A 55 10.57 -9.58 -14.24
C THR A 55 11.58 -8.47 -14.51
N ASP A 56 11.72 -7.53 -13.55
CA ASP A 56 12.65 -6.41 -13.66
C ASP A 56 14.06 -6.75 -13.16
N LYS A 57 14.25 -7.95 -12.58
CA LYS A 57 15.51 -8.38 -11.96
C LYS A 57 16.03 -7.33 -10.98
N ASN A 58 15.13 -6.82 -10.14
CA ASN A 58 15.40 -5.69 -9.27
C ASN A 58 14.71 -5.89 -7.92
N THR A 59 15.51 -5.95 -6.85
CA THR A 59 15.04 -6.12 -5.49
C THR A 59 14.01 -5.04 -5.09
N ILE A 60 14.14 -3.83 -5.63
CA ILE A 60 13.29 -2.70 -5.29
C ILE A 60 11.93 -2.76 -5.98
N SER A 61 11.78 -3.60 -7.02
CA SER A 61 10.56 -3.62 -7.83
C SER A 61 9.40 -4.36 -7.17
N HIS A 62 9.05 -3.93 -5.97
CA HIS A 62 7.84 -4.34 -5.25
C HIS A 62 6.67 -3.43 -5.66
N ALA A 63 5.45 -3.93 -5.46
CA ALA A 63 4.23 -3.18 -5.80
C ALA A 63 4.23 -1.77 -5.20
N GLU A 64 4.54 -1.67 -3.91
CA GLU A 64 4.54 -0.41 -3.17
C GLU A 64 5.60 0.56 -3.71
N MET A 65 6.81 0.06 -3.97
CA MET A 65 7.90 0.88 -4.49
C MET A 65 7.57 1.43 -5.88
N ASN A 66 6.98 0.60 -6.72
CA ASN A 66 6.57 1.00 -8.07
C ASN A 66 5.46 2.06 -8.02
N ALA A 67 4.50 1.90 -7.11
CA ALA A 67 3.43 2.87 -6.93
C ALA A 67 3.96 4.20 -6.37
N ILE A 68 4.84 4.16 -5.36
CA ILE A 68 5.45 5.36 -4.78
C ILE A 68 6.20 6.16 -5.85
N ARG A 69 7.01 5.49 -6.65
CA ARG A 69 7.77 6.15 -7.71
C ARG A 69 6.85 6.88 -8.69
N LYS A 70 5.77 6.21 -9.11
CA LYS A 70 4.82 6.79 -10.05
C LYS A 70 4.03 7.94 -9.42
N ALA A 71 3.62 7.82 -8.16
CA ALA A 71 2.90 8.85 -7.45
C ALA A 71 3.76 10.11 -7.28
N SER A 72 5.02 9.94 -6.90
CA SER A 72 5.95 11.06 -6.73
C SER A 72 6.16 11.80 -8.05
N LYS A 73 6.28 11.06 -9.15
CA LYS A 73 6.40 11.66 -10.48
C LYS A 73 5.14 12.44 -10.85
N LYS A 74 3.97 11.87 -10.58
CA LYS A 74 2.68 12.49 -10.88
C LYS A 74 2.48 13.81 -10.11
N LEU A 75 2.81 13.81 -8.80
CA LEU A 75 2.65 14.99 -7.96
C LEU A 75 3.83 15.96 -8.05
N GLY A 76 4.96 15.54 -8.61
CA GLY A 76 6.15 16.37 -8.70
C GLY A 76 6.80 16.61 -7.35
N ASP A 77 6.67 15.69 -6.40
CA ASP A 77 7.21 15.85 -5.04
C ASP A 77 7.55 14.46 -4.49
N TRP A 78 8.60 14.37 -3.67
CA TRP A 78 8.92 13.13 -2.96
C TRP A 78 7.96 12.89 -1.79
N ARG A 79 7.31 13.93 -1.28
CA ARG A 79 6.34 13.84 -0.19
C ARG A 79 4.97 13.44 -0.75
N LEU A 80 4.38 12.43 -0.15
CA LEU A 80 3.06 11.94 -0.53
C LEU A 80 2.03 12.23 0.58
N GLU A 81 2.13 13.42 1.18
CA GLU A 81 1.17 13.86 2.18
C GLU A 81 -0.23 13.94 1.58
N GLY A 82 -1.21 13.53 2.34
CA GLY A 82 -2.60 13.46 1.87
C GLY A 82 -2.92 12.26 1.01
N CYS A 83 -1.93 11.41 0.71
CA CYS A 83 -2.15 10.18 -0.07
C CYS A 83 -2.52 9.01 0.82
N THR A 84 -3.38 8.14 0.31
CA THR A 84 -3.71 6.84 0.91
C THR A 84 -3.20 5.75 -0.01
N MET A 85 -2.42 4.82 0.54
CA MET A 85 -1.94 3.64 -0.17
C MET A 85 -2.84 2.45 0.16
N TYR A 86 -3.24 1.71 -0.86
CA TYR A 86 -3.96 0.45 -0.73
C TYR A 86 -3.05 -0.66 -1.24
N VAL A 87 -2.72 -1.63 -0.38
CA VAL A 87 -1.82 -2.72 -0.73
C VAL A 87 -2.45 -4.05 -0.30
N THR A 88 -2.33 -5.05 -1.16
CA THR A 88 -3.01 -6.34 -0.94
C THR A 88 -2.35 -7.19 0.16
N LEU A 89 -1.05 -6.99 0.39
CA LEU A 89 -0.30 -7.71 1.42
C LEU A 89 0.49 -6.71 2.27
N GLU A 90 0.60 -6.99 3.56
CA GLU A 90 1.35 -6.16 4.50
C GLU A 90 2.77 -5.87 3.99
N PRO A 91 3.21 -4.59 4.00
CA PRO A 91 4.53 -4.23 3.48
C PRO A 91 5.68 -4.87 4.26
N CYS A 92 6.75 -5.23 3.54
CA CYS A 92 8.00 -5.66 4.15
C CYS A 92 8.77 -4.45 4.71
N GLN A 93 9.94 -4.70 5.32
CA GLN A 93 10.74 -3.63 5.92
C GLN A 93 11.18 -2.57 4.92
N MET A 94 11.51 -2.95 3.69
CA MET A 94 11.90 -2.00 2.65
C MET A 94 10.74 -1.08 2.28
N CYS A 95 9.58 -1.66 1.99
CA CYS A 95 8.41 -0.89 1.59
C CYS A 95 7.83 -0.08 2.73
N ALA A 96 7.77 -0.63 3.93
CA ALA A 96 7.32 0.10 5.12
C ALA A 96 8.22 1.31 5.38
N GLY A 97 9.54 1.13 5.26
CA GLY A 97 10.49 2.24 5.39
C GLY A 97 10.26 3.32 4.34
N ALA A 98 10.04 2.92 3.09
CA ALA A 98 9.76 3.86 2.00
C ALA A 98 8.47 4.64 2.23
N ILE A 99 7.43 3.97 2.73
CA ILE A 99 6.14 4.60 3.06
C ILE A 99 6.33 5.70 4.11
N VAL A 100 7.09 5.41 5.16
CA VAL A 100 7.39 6.40 6.20
C VAL A 100 8.21 7.55 5.62
N GLN A 101 9.26 7.24 4.85
CA GLN A 101 10.11 8.26 4.23
C GLN A 101 9.32 9.17 3.29
N ALA A 102 8.39 8.61 2.53
CA ALA A 102 7.58 9.37 1.58
C ALA A 102 6.44 10.17 2.24
N ARG A 103 6.24 10.02 3.55
CA ARG A 103 5.19 10.73 4.30
C ARG A 103 3.78 10.38 3.84
N VAL A 104 3.54 9.12 3.47
CA VAL A 104 2.19 8.64 3.15
C VAL A 104 1.30 8.80 4.37
N SER A 105 0.09 9.33 4.19
CA SER A 105 -0.79 9.64 5.33
C SER A 105 -1.50 8.42 5.88
N ARG A 106 -1.91 7.49 5.01
CA ARG A 106 -2.66 6.29 5.42
C ARG A 106 -2.28 5.11 4.54
N VAL A 107 -2.21 3.93 5.16
CA VAL A 107 -2.04 2.67 4.43
C VAL A 107 -3.22 1.75 4.79
N VAL A 108 -3.89 1.23 3.77
CA VAL A 108 -4.98 0.26 3.89
C VAL A 108 -4.44 -1.09 3.40
N ILE A 109 -4.49 -2.10 4.26
CA ILE A 109 -3.87 -3.40 4.02
C ILE A 109 -4.94 -4.47 3.87
N GLY A 110 -4.79 -5.35 2.87
CA GLY A 110 -5.65 -6.52 2.69
C GLY A 110 -5.28 -7.62 3.68
N SER A 111 -4.22 -8.36 3.41
CA SER A 111 -3.78 -9.48 4.23
C SER A 111 -2.50 -9.17 4.98
N MET A 112 -2.36 -9.70 6.20
CA MET A 112 -1.15 -9.58 6.98
C MET A 112 -0.13 -10.65 6.56
N ASN A 113 1.15 -10.37 6.75
CA ASN A 113 2.22 -11.30 6.42
C ASN A 113 3.00 -11.65 7.70
N PRO A 114 2.67 -12.78 8.35
CA PRO A 114 3.29 -13.13 9.64
C PRO A 114 4.79 -13.36 9.60
N LYS A 115 5.35 -13.63 8.41
CA LYS A 115 6.77 -13.96 8.27
C LYS A 115 7.67 -12.76 7.99
N ALA A 116 7.14 -11.74 7.32
CA ALA A 116 7.97 -10.63 6.82
C ALA A 116 7.29 -9.27 6.94
N GLY A 117 6.06 -9.19 7.45
CA GLY A 117 5.30 -7.96 7.51
C GLY A 117 5.82 -6.97 8.54
N CYS A 118 5.88 -5.71 8.17
CA CYS A 118 6.40 -4.63 9.02
C CYS A 118 5.39 -3.53 9.31
N ALA A 119 4.09 -3.89 9.30
CA ALA A 119 3.00 -3.01 9.69
C ALA A 119 2.16 -3.65 10.81
N GLY A 120 2.82 -4.40 11.69
CA GLY A 120 2.20 -5.01 12.86
C GLY A 120 2.52 -6.48 13.08
N SER A 121 2.92 -7.24 12.04
CA SER A 121 3.16 -8.68 12.19
C SER A 121 4.51 -9.01 12.84
N VAL A 122 5.61 -8.70 12.20
CA VAL A 122 6.97 -8.92 12.75
C VAL A 122 7.45 -7.66 13.45
N LEU A 123 7.35 -6.53 12.78
CA LEU A 123 7.66 -5.20 13.30
C LEU A 123 6.51 -4.28 12.94
N ASN A 124 6.48 -3.10 13.56
CA ASN A 124 5.50 -2.07 13.19
C ASN A 124 6.24 -0.76 12.91
N LEU A 125 6.79 -0.65 11.71
CA LEU A 125 7.56 0.53 11.31
C LEU A 125 6.67 1.72 10.97
N LEU A 126 5.40 1.49 10.62
CA LEU A 126 4.49 2.56 10.23
C LEU A 126 4.01 3.40 11.42
N GLU A 127 3.98 2.81 12.60
CA GLU A 127 3.44 3.44 13.80
C GLU A 127 4.49 3.68 14.89
N MET A 128 5.79 3.67 14.56
CA MET A 128 6.85 3.90 15.54
C MET A 128 6.97 5.37 15.91
N ASP A 129 6.82 5.68 17.19
CA ASP A 129 6.89 7.05 17.73
C ASP A 129 8.25 7.71 17.51
N GLN A 130 9.31 6.91 17.42
CA GLN A 130 10.67 7.40 17.26
C GLN A 130 10.94 7.99 15.88
N PHE A 131 10.13 7.64 14.89
CA PHE A 131 10.28 8.20 13.55
C PHE A 131 9.59 9.56 13.44
N ASN A 132 10.04 10.38 12.49
CA ASN A 132 9.49 11.71 12.25
C ASN A 132 8.05 11.71 11.71
N HIS A 133 7.56 10.57 11.28
CA HIS A 133 6.25 10.45 10.66
C HIS A 133 5.61 9.12 11.07
N GLN A 134 4.35 9.17 11.46
CA GLN A 134 3.54 7.98 11.70
C GLN A 134 2.46 7.91 10.64
N VAL A 135 2.08 6.68 10.26
CA VAL A 135 1.11 6.41 9.21
C VAL A 135 -0.15 5.84 9.85
N GLU A 136 -1.32 6.34 9.47
CA GLU A 136 -2.58 5.71 9.88
C GLU A 136 -2.72 4.38 9.15
N VAL A 137 -3.02 3.30 9.88
CA VAL A 137 -3.08 1.94 9.30
C VAL A 137 -4.48 1.37 9.46
N VAL A 138 -5.04 0.88 8.35
CA VAL A 138 -6.31 0.16 8.31
C VAL A 138 -6.03 -1.25 7.81
N ARG A 139 -6.44 -2.27 8.56
CA ARG A 139 -6.10 -3.68 8.29
C ARG A 139 -7.33 -4.50 7.95
N GLY A 140 -7.15 -5.56 7.16
CA GLY A 140 -8.16 -6.58 6.93
C GLY A 140 -9.21 -6.25 5.89
N VAL A 141 -8.94 -5.33 4.97
CA VAL A 141 -9.90 -4.95 3.92
C VAL A 141 -9.83 -5.97 2.80
N LEU A 142 -10.93 -6.72 2.58
CA LEU A 142 -11.04 -7.80 1.60
C LEU A 142 -9.95 -8.86 1.79
N GLU A 143 -9.66 -9.19 3.05
CA GLU A 143 -8.56 -10.09 3.41
C GLU A 143 -8.64 -11.45 2.72
N GLU A 144 -9.85 -11.96 2.49
CA GLU A 144 -10.07 -13.29 1.88
C GLU A 144 -10.05 -13.29 0.36
N GLU A 145 -9.95 -12.15 -0.26
CA GLU A 145 -9.83 -12.04 -1.71
C GLU A 145 -8.37 -11.82 -2.10
#